data_cf0e90bdf4d33293e7d510de448283a9
#
_entry.id   cf0e90bdf4d33293e7d510de448283a9
#
_cell.length_a   1.000
_cell.length_b   1.000
_cell.length_c   1.000
_cell.angle_alpha   90.00
_cell.angle_beta   90.00
_cell.angle_gamma   90.00
#
_symmetry.space_group_name_H-M   'P 1'
#
loop_
_entity.id
_entity.type
_entity.pdbx_description
1 polymer ?
#
loop_
_entity_poly.entity_id
_entity_poly.type
_entity_poly.pdbx_seq_one_letter_code
_entity_poly.pdbx_strand_id
1 'polypeptide(L)'
;MRTPLRRRAPRALVWLALASVSMPAIAGPLTFDAALQKAAADAPSIKAKSLGADAMRSARSAAGQLPDPKLALGIDSFPISGPLAFEPQRDNFTWARVGVSQDIPNLAKRRAQRGRAEADVGVADAETGVEARIVKVQTALAWISLAYAERRLTAL
;
A
#
# COMPACT_ATOMS: atom_id res chain seq x y z
N MET A 1 -9.29 11.40 -71.54
CA MET A 1 -8.74 10.99 -70.22
C MET A 1 -9.88 10.96 -69.23
N ARG A 2 -10.26 9.74 -68.76
CA ARG A 2 -11.46 9.51 -67.96
C ARG A 2 -11.04 9.31 -66.52
N THR A 3 -11.48 10.17 -65.59
CA THR A 3 -11.31 10.06 -64.15
C THR A 3 -12.41 9.15 -63.57
N PRO A 4 -12.10 8.15 -62.70
CA PRO A 4 -13.12 7.33 -62.07
C PRO A 4 -13.61 7.97 -60.76
N LEU A 5 -14.93 8.12 -60.66
CA LEU A 5 -15.68 8.48 -59.47
C LEU A 5 -15.46 7.47 -58.34
N ARG A 6 -14.90 7.91 -57.23
CA ARG A 6 -14.89 7.17 -55.95
C ARG A 6 -16.27 7.23 -55.29
N ARG A 7 -16.98 6.12 -55.31
CA ARG A 7 -18.22 5.92 -54.53
C ARG A 7 -17.89 5.91 -53.04
N ARG A 8 -18.40 6.90 -52.29
CA ARG A 8 -18.41 6.90 -50.83
C ARG A 8 -19.56 6.02 -50.36
N ALA A 9 -19.28 4.91 -49.64
CA ALA A 9 -20.27 4.12 -48.94
C ALA A 9 -20.75 4.84 -47.67
N PRO A 10 -22.04 4.86 -47.36
CA PRO A 10 -22.54 5.41 -46.12
C PRO A 10 -22.21 4.49 -44.96
N ARG A 11 -21.47 5.00 -43.99
CA ARG A 11 -21.26 4.36 -42.70
C ARG A 11 -22.58 4.41 -41.92
N ALA A 12 -23.35 3.34 -41.95
CA ALA A 12 -24.47 3.14 -41.07
C ALA A 12 -23.95 2.94 -39.64
N LEU A 13 -24.14 3.97 -38.79
CA LEU A 13 -23.92 3.91 -37.34
C LEU A 13 -25.06 3.07 -36.74
N VAL A 14 -24.77 1.82 -36.47
CA VAL A 14 -25.65 0.95 -35.68
C VAL A 14 -25.45 1.31 -34.20
N TRP A 15 -26.37 2.11 -33.68
CA TRP A 15 -26.49 2.33 -32.22
C TRP A 15 -27.15 1.10 -31.61
N LEU A 16 -26.33 0.19 -31.06
CA LEU A 16 -26.79 -0.91 -30.23
C LEU A 16 -27.07 -0.31 -28.83
N ALA A 17 -28.33 0.06 -28.58
CA ALA A 17 -28.78 0.46 -27.24
C ALA A 17 -28.80 -0.80 -26.36
N LEU A 18 -27.77 -1.00 -25.54
CA LEU A 18 -27.79 -1.95 -24.42
C LEU A 18 -28.77 -1.40 -23.38
N ALA A 19 -30.03 -1.87 -23.47
CA ALA A 19 -30.98 -1.74 -22.38
C ALA A 19 -30.49 -2.63 -21.22
N SER A 20 -29.75 -2.04 -20.28
CA SER A 20 -29.45 -2.68 -18.99
C SER A 20 -30.75 -2.79 -18.20
N VAL A 21 -31.37 -3.94 -18.27
CA VAL A 21 -32.49 -4.34 -17.39
C VAL A 21 -31.85 -4.50 -15.99
N SER A 22 -31.96 -3.46 -15.18
CA SER A 22 -31.67 -3.55 -13.76
C SER A 22 -32.78 -4.37 -13.12
N MET A 23 -32.56 -5.70 -12.97
CA MET A 23 -33.42 -6.52 -12.14
C MET A 23 -33.37 -5.97 -10.71
N PRO A 24 -34.53 -5.61 -10.10
CA PRO A 24 -34.57 -5.32 -8.70
C PRO A 24 -34.06 -6.57 -7.96
N ALA A 25 -32.94 -6.46 -7.27
CA ALA A 25 -32.50 -7.50 -6.35
C ALA A 25 -33.57 -7.58 -5.27
N ILE A 26 -34.36 -8.65 -5.28
CA ILE A 26 -35.29 -8.98 -4.19
C ILE A 26 -34.36 -9.30 -3.01
N ALA A 27 -34.12 -8.30 -2.18
CA ALA A 27 -33.38 -8.47 -0.94
C ALA A 27 -34.24 -9.32 -0.02
N GLY A 28 -33.98 -10.64 0.01
CA GLY A 28 -34.59 -11.54 1.02
C GLY A 28 -34.25 -11.04 2.43
N PRO A 29 -35.02 -11.45 3.44
CA PRO A 29 -34.77 -11.06 4.82
C PRO A 29 -33.32 -11.45 5.19
N LEU A 30 -32.54 -10.47 5.66
CA LEU A 30 -31.17 -10.70 6.06
C LEU A 30 -31.17 -11.59 7.32
N THR A 31 -30.54 -12.74 7.27
CA THR A 31 -30.39 -13.63 8.42
C THR A 31 -29.19 -13.19 9.28
N PHE A 32 -29.18 -13.57 10.56
CA PHE A 32 -28.08 -13.28 11.47
C PHE A 32 -26.71 -13.73 10.92
N ASP A 33 -26.66 -14.98 10.44
CA ASP A 33 -25.43 -15.54 9.88
C ASP A 33 -24.97 -14.81 8.61
N ALA A 34 -25.93 -14.46 7.74
CA ALA A 34 -25.62 -13.68 6.54
C ALA A 34 -25.11 -12.26 6.90
N ALA A 35 -25.65 -11.64 7.94
CA ALA A 35 -25.18 -10.36 8.44
C ALA A 35 -23.73 -10.45 8.96
N LEU A 36 -23.41 -11.49 9.73
CA LEU A 36 -22.04 -11.72 10.23
C LEU A 36 -21.05 -11.98 9.10
N GLN A 37 -21.44 -12.81 8.12
CA GLN A 37 -20.59 -13.10 6.96
C GLN A 37 -20.34 -11.86 6.12
N LYS A 38 -21.40 -11.11 5.83
CA LYS A 38 -21.30 -9.87 5.05
C LYS A 38 -20.44 -8.82 5.75
N ALA A 39 -20.65 -8.62 7.06
CA ALA A 39 -19.84 -7.70 7.83
C ALA A 39 -18.35 -8.09 7.84
N ALA A 40 -18.05 -9.39 7.97
CA ALA A 40 -16.69 -9.87 7.94
C ALA A 40 -16.02 -9.73 6.56
N ALA A 41 -16.80 -9.85 5.47
CA ALA A 41 -16.28 -9.75 4.10
C ALA A 41 -16.05 -8.27 3.69
N ASP A 42 -16.96 -7.38 4.08
CA ASP A 42 -17.02 -6.01 3.56
C ASP A 42 -16.44 -4.96 4.52
N ALA A 43 -15.97 -5.35 5.73
CA ALA A 43 -15.49 -4.40 6.73
C ALA A 43 -14.22 -3.67 6.28
N PRO A 44 -14.25 -2.33 6.11
CA PRO A 44 -13.06 -1.55 5.73
C PRO A 44 -11.93 -1.66 6.75
N SER A 45 -12.25 -1.84 8.03
CA SER A 45 -11.27 -1.98 9.11
C SER A 45 -10.44 -3.27 8.98
N ILE A 46 -11.08 -4.39 8.63
CA ILE A 46 -10.39 -5.66 8.36
C ILE A 46 -9.47 -5.50 7.15
N LYS A 47 -9.96 -4.86 6.08
CA LYS A 47 -9.16 -4.59 4.89
C LYS A 47 -7.97 -3.69 5.20
N ALA A 48 -8.15 -2.66 6.02
CA ALA A 48 -7.05 -1.80 6.45
C ALA A 48 -5.97 -2.58 7.21
N LYS A 49 -6.37 -3.48 8.12
CA LYS A 49 -5.44 -4.36 8.85
C LYS A 49 -4.72 -5.34 7.92
N SER A 50 -5.41 -5.95 6.96
CA SER A 50 -4.77 -6.84 5.98
C SER A 50 -3.74 -6.12 5.10
N LEU A 51 -4.02 -4.90 4.66
CA LEU A 51 -3.05 -4.08 3.94
C LEU A 51 -1.85 -3.70 4.82
N GLY A 52 -2.07 -3.48 6.13
CA GLY A 52 -0.99 -3.32 7.10
C GLY A 52 -0.09 -4.56 7.18
N ALA A 53 -0.68 -5.75 7.22
CA ALA A 53 0.08 -7.01 7.21
C ALA A 53 0.87 -7.18 5.89
N ASP A 54 0.31 -6.81 4.74
CA ASP A 54 1.02 -6.83 3.46
C ASP A 54 2.19 -5.83 3.43
N ALA A 55 2.04 -4.67 4.05
CA ALA A 55 3.13 -3.71 4.22
C ALA A 55 4.28 -4.29 5.08
N MET A 56 3.96 -5.01 6.18
CA MET A 56 4.98 -5.70 6.99
C MET A 56 5.67 -6.82 6.22
N ARG A 57 4.95 -7.60 5.40
CA ARG A 57 5.55 -8.61 4.50
C ARG A 57 6.52 -7.97 3.51
N SER A 58 6.17 -6.81 2.95
CA SER A 58 7.04 -6.04 2.06
C SER A 58 8.28 -5.53 2.80
N ALA A 59 8.12 -4.96 3.99
CA ALA A 59 9.23 -4.52 4.84
C ALA A 59 10.17 -5.67 5.23
N ARG A 60 9.62 -6.87 5.52
CA ARG A 60 10.41 -8.07 5.78
C ARG A 60 11.35 -8.42 4.64
N SER A 61 10.94 -8.24 3.38
CA SER A 61 11.79 -8.53 2.21
C SER A 61 13.06 -7.68 2.17
N ALA A 62 13.00 -6.44 2.68
CA ALA A 62 14.13 -5.53 2.79
C ALA A 62 14.95 -5.74 4.08
N ALA A 63 14.39 -6.43 5.09
CA ALA A 63 15.05 -6.61 6.38
C ALA A 63 16.36 -7.40 6.27
N GLY A 64 17.41 -6.86 6.86
CA GLY A 64 18.73 -7.47 6.86
C GLY A 64 19.46 -7.46 5.51
N GLN A 65 19.01 -6.65 4.55
CA GLN A 65 19.80 -6.30 3.37
C GLN A 65 20.96 -5.39 3.76
N LEU A 66 21.95 -5.29 2.87
CA LEU A 66 23.04 -4.32 3.06
C LEU A 66 22.50 -2.92 2.72
N PRO A 67 22.91 -1.89 3.49
CA PRO A 67 22.64 -0.51 3.12
C PRO A 67 23.21 -0.18 1.74
N ASP A 68 22.65 0.82 1.09
CA ASP A 68 23.16 1.26 -0.20
C ASP A 68 24.59 1.84 -0.09
N PRO A 69 25.44 1.63 -1.10
CA PRO A 69 26.74 2.27 -1.15
C PRO A 69 26.59 3.78 -1.28
N LYS A 70 27.43 4.52 -0.58
CA LYS A 70 27.47 5.99 -0.59
C LYS A 70 28.63 6.46 -1.46
N LEU A 71 28.34 7.30 -2.44
CA LEU A 71 29.34 8.02 -3.22
C LEU A 71 29.67 9.32 -2.48
N ALA A 72 30.94 9.52 -2.18
CA ALA A 72 31.45 10.74 -1.58
C ALA A 72 32.31 11.49 -2.60
N LEU A 73 31.97 12.75 -2.80
CA LEU A 73 32.75 13.69 -3.60
C LEU A 73 33.16 14.84 -2.70
N GLY A 74 34.40 15.26 -2.75
CA GLY A 74 34.89 16.33 -1.91
C GLY A 74 36.14 17.00 -2.48
N ILE A 75 36.41 18.18 -1.99
CA ILE A 75 37.69 18.89 -2.19
C ILE A 75 38.30 19.06 -0.81
N ASP A 76 39.50 18.54 -0.61
CA ASP A 76 40.22 18.64 0.65
C ASP A 76 41.24 19.77 0.55
N SER A 77 41.47 20.44 1.68
CA SER A 77 42.43 21.53 1.81
C SER A 77 42.21 22.73 0.88
N PHE A 78 40.94 23.05 0.58
CA PHE A 78 40.61 24.21 -0.22
C PHE A 78 41.09 25.50 0.49
N PRO A 79 41.90 26.37 -0.14
CA PRO A 79 42.43 27.56 0.51
C PRO A 79 41.33 28.62 0.64
N ILE A 80 40.91 28.91 1.87
CA ILE A 80 39.93 29.96 2.20
C ILE A 80 40.52 31.25 2.71
N SER A 81 41.85 31.26 2.97
CA SER A 81 42.58 32.41 3.51
C SER A 81 44.06 32.39 3.06
N GLY A 82 44.74 33.52 3.19
CA GLY A 82 46.16 33.69 2.80
C GLY A 82 46.34 34.13 1.34
N PRO A 83 47.58 34.15 0.84
CA PRO A 83 47.94 34.67 -0.48
C PRO A 83 47.32 33.89 -1.65
N LEU A 84 46.95 32.63 -1.43
CA LEU A 84 46.32 31.74 -2.44
C LEU A 84 44.83 31.51 -2.15
N ALA A 85 44.19 32.36 -1.36
CA ALA A 85 42.75 32.21 -1.05
C ALA A 85 41.93 32.15 -2.33
N PHE A 86 41.07 31.12 -2.43
CA PHE A 86 40.21 30.82 -3.57
C PHE A 86 40.91 30.51 -4.90
N GLU A 87 42.22 30.22 -4.86
CA GLU A 87 43.00 29.79 -6.03
C GLU A 87 43.49 28.34 -5.91
N PRO A 88 42.60 27.35 -5.95
CA PRO A 88 42.94 25.94 -5.72
C PRO A 88 43.93 25.38 -6.77
N GLN A 89 43.98 25.97 -7.98
CA GLN A 89 44.90 25.53 -9.03
C GLN A 89 46.36 25.91 -8.76
N ARG A 90 46.60 26.89 -7.90
CA ARG A 90 47.95 27.38 -7.50
C ARG A 90 48.43 26.81 -6.15
N ASP A 91 47.47 26.17 -5.43
CA ASP A 91 47.75 25.57 -4.13
C ASP A 91 48.16 24.09 -4.33
N ASN A 92 49.32 23.70 -3.83
CA ASN A 92 49.83 22.33 -3.96
C ASN A 92 49.17 21.34 -2.99
N PHE A 93 48.32 21.81 -2.09
CA PHE A 93 47.66 20.99 -1.07
C PHE A 93 46.18 20.73 -1.37
N THR A 94 45.59 21.45 -2.34
CA THR A 94 44.22 21.23 -2.75
C THR A 94 44.11 20.01 -3.65
N TRP A 95 43.24 19.08 -3.28
CA TRP A 95 43.01 17.88 -4.08
C TRP A 95 41.54 17.43 -4.05
N ALA A 96 41.08 16.87 -5.15
CA ALA A 96 39.76 16.34 -5.27
C ALA A 96 39.74 14.89 -4.79
N ARG A 97 38.72 14.54 -4.01
CA ARG A 97 38.52 13.19 -3.52
C ARG A 97 37.22 12.60 -4.10
N VAL A 98 37.33 11.40 -4.62
CA VAL A 98 36.20 10.57 -4.97
C VAL A 98 36.30 9.28 -4.17
N GLY A 99 35.26 8.93 -3.45
CA GLY A 99 35.25 7.73 -2.62
C GLY A 99 33.91 7.02 -2.67
N VAL A 100 33.95 5.70 -2.51
CA VAL A 100 32.75 4.87 -2.31
C VAL A 100 32.86 4.21 -0.96
N SER A 101 31.83 4.30 -0.14
CA SER A 101 31.75 3.62 1.15
C SER A 101 30.45 2.85 1.27
N GLN A 102 30.49 1.68 1.91
CA GLN A 102 29.33 0.88 2.20
C GLN A 102 29.44 0.30 3.61
N ASP A 103 28.39 0.49 4.38
CA ASP A 103 28.29 -0.10 5.72
C ASP A 103 27.98 -1.59 5.58
N ILE A 104 28.77 -2.45 6.22
CA ILE A 104 28.55 -3.90 6.25
C ILE A 104 28.25 -4.32 7.70
N PRO A 105 26.96 -4.31 8.12
CA PRO A 105 26.57 -4.79 9.44
C PRO A 105 26.93 -6.26 9.60
N ASN A 106 27.32 -6.66 10.81
CA ASN A 106 27.67 -8.04 11.09
C ASN A 106 26.47 -8.99 10.90
N LEU A 107 26.76 -10.26 10.67
CA LEU A 107 25.73 -11.29 10.39
C LEU A 107 24.72 -11.45 11.53
N ALA A 108 25.14 -11.30 12.79
CA ALA A 108 24.26 -11.42 13.95
C ALA A 108 23.21 -10.32 13.95
N LYS A 109 23.62 -9.07 13.70
CA LYS A 109 22.72 -7.91 13.57
C LYS A 109 21.71 -8.12 12.43
N ARG A 110 22.17 -8.57 11.27
CA ARG A 110 21.31 -8.84 10.10
C ARG A 110 20.30 -9.95 10.36
N ARG A 111 20.72 -11.02 11.06
CA ARG A 111 19.81 -12.11 11.48
C ARG A 111 18.76 -11.60 12.46
N ALA A 112 19.16 -10.81 13.45
CA ALA A 112 18.24 -10.20 14.41
C ALA A 112 17.21 -9.28 13.73
N GLN A 113 17.63 -8.46 12.76
CA GLN A 113 16.72 -7.63 11.98
C GLN A 113 15.68 -8.46 11.19
N ARG A 114 16.11 -9.56 10.57
CA ARG A 114 15.19 -10.49 9.88
C ARG A 114 14.21 -11.15 10.84
N GLY A 115 14.71 -11.64 11.98
CA GLY A 115 13.86 -12.24 13.01
C GLY A 115 12.82 -11.28 13.56
N ARG A 116 13.22 -10.02 13.78
CA ARG A 116 12.27 -8.96 14.18
C ARG A 116 11.21 -8.74 13.12
N ALA A 117 11.59 -8.54 11.86
CA ALA A 117 10.65 -8.31 10.77
C ALA A 117 9.68 -9.49 10.57
N GLU A 118 10.13 -10.73 10.82
CA GLU A 118 9.27 -11.91 10.81
C GLU A 118 8.23 -11.87 11.94
N ALA A 119 8.67 -11.48 13.15
CA ALA A 119 7.77 -11.33 14.29
C ALA A 119 6.75 -10.20 14.06
N ASP A 120 7.16 -9.08 13.46
CA ASP A 120 6.28 -7.95 13.12
C ASP A 120 5.19 -8.38 12.12
N VAL A 121 5.50 -9.25 11.15
CA VAL A 121 4.48 -9.86 10.26
C VAL A 121 3.50 -10.71 11.07
N GLY A 122 3.99 -11.55 11.97
CA GLY A 122 3.13 -12.37 12.83
C GLY A 122 2.18 -11.55 13.71
N VAL A 123 2.64 -10.42 14.25
CA VAL A 123 1.81 -9.48 15.00
C VAL A 123 0.72 -8.88 14.10
N ALA A 124 1.06 -8.40 12.91
CA ALA A 124 0.10 -7.79 11.99
C ALA A 124 -0.97 -8.80 11.51
N ASP A 125 -0.61 -10.04 11.28
CA ASP A 125 -1.56 -11.11 10.96
C ASP A 125 -2.49 -11.41 12.12
N ALA A 126 -1.99 -11.47 13.35
CA ALA A 126 -2.79 -11.65 14.55
C ALA A 126 -3.76 -10.47 14.78
N GLU A 127 -3.33 -9.24 14.57
CA GLU A 127 -4.18 -8.04 14.64
C GLU A 127 -5.33 -8.08 13.64
N THR A 128 -5.09 -8.57 12.42
CA THR A 128 -6.15 -8.77 11.42
C THR A 128 -7.20 -9.77 11.91
N GLY A 129 -6.76 -10.86 12.54
CA GLY A 129 -7.66 -11.84 13.17
C GLY A 129 -8.47 -11.28 14.34
N VAL A 130 -7.85 -10.44 15.18
CA VAL A 130 -8.54 -9.74 16.28
C VAL A 130 -9.61 -8.81 15.73
N GLU A 131 -9.28 -7.99 14.72
CA GLU A 131 -10.23 -7.07 14.10
C GLU A 131 -11.44 -7.79 13.51
N ALA A 132 -11.23 -8.93 12.85
CA ALA A 132 -12.32 -9.75 12.33
C ALA A 132 -13.28 -10.24 13.44
N ARG A 133 -12.75 -10.55 14.62
CA ARG A 133 -13.57 -10.92 15.78
C ARG A 133 -14.34 -9.72 16.33
N ILE A 134 -13.70 -8.56 16.43
CA ILE A 134 -14.34 -7.31 16.89
C ILE A 134 -15.52 -6.97 15.99
N VAL A 135 -15.33 -6.98 14.67
CA VAL A 135 -16.40 -6.70 13.69
C VAL A 135 -17.57 -7.66 13.88
N LYS A 136 -17.30 -8.97 14.03
CA LYS A 136 -18.37 -9.96 14.27
C LYS A 136 -19.14 -9.68 15.56
N VAL A 137 -18.44 -9.37 16.66
CA VAL A 137 -19.08 -9.05 17.95
C VAL A 137 -19.93 -7.79 17.84
N GLN A 138 -19.42 -6.73 17.22
CA GLN A 138 -20.16 -5.49 17.02
C GLN A 138 -21.40 -5.71 16.17
N THR A 139 -21.29 -6.50 15.10
CA THR A 139 -22.43 -6.86 14.24
C THR A 139 -23.48 -7.66 15.02
N ALA A 140 -23.07 -8.62 15.85
CA ALA A 140 -23.98 -9.39 16.69
C ALA A 140 -24.72 -8.51 17.71
N LEU A 141 -24.01 -7.59 18.36
CA LEU A 141 -24.62 -6.63 19.30
C LEU A 141 -25.61 -5.71 18.61
N ALA A 142 -25.26 -5.18 17.43
CA ALA A 142 -26.15 -4.36 16.63
C ALA A 142 -27.42 -5.11 16.22
N TRP A 143 -27.29 -6.38 15.80
CA TRP A 143 -28.40 -7.26 15.44
C TRP A 143 -29.37 -7.47 16.62
N ILE A 144 -28.82 -7.80 17.78
CA ILE A 144 -29.63 -7.98 19.00
C ILE A 144 -30.37 -6.68 19.36
N SER A 145 -29.67 -5.55 19.30
CA SER A 145 -30.27 -4.24 19.59
C SER A 145 -31.41 -3.89 18.65
N LEU A 146 -31.27 -4.21 17.35
CA LEU A 146 -32.34 -4.05 16.36
C LEU A 146 -33.54 -4.92 16.69
N ALA A 147 -33.33 -6.21 16.97
CA ALA A 147 -34.41 -7.14 17.31
C ALA A 147 -35.19 -6.71 18.56
N TYR A 148 -34.51 -6.15 19.57
CA TYR A 148 -35.20 -5.58 20.76
C TYR A 148 -35.96 -4.30 20.42
N ALA A 149 -35.43 -3.43 19.57
CA ALA A 149 -36.09 -2.22 19.14
C ALA A 149 -37.39 -2.54 18.36
N GLU A 150 -37.35 -3.49 17.44
CA GLU A 150 -38.51 -3.94 16.68
C GLU A 150 -39.62 -4.52 17.59
N ARG A 151 -39.23 -5.38 18.55
CA ARG A 151 -40.21 -5.93 19.54
C ARG A 151 -40.86 -4.85 20.40
N ARG A 152 -40.13 -3.80 20.81
CA ARG A 152 -40.69 -2.68 21.56
C ARG A 152 -41.68 -1.90 20.71
N LEU A 153 -41.40 -1.68 19.43
CA LEU A 153 -42.35 -0.99 18.53
C LEU A 153 -43.65 -1.76 18.32
N THR A 154 -43.59 -3.10 18.30
CA THR A 154 -44.79 -3.94 18.15
C THR A 154 -45.59 -4.10 19.42
N ALA A 155 -45.05 -3.72 20.59
CA ALA A 155 -45.70 -3.80 21.89
C ALA A 155 -46.40 -2.50 22.31
N LEU A 156 -46.26 -1.43 21.51
CA LEU A 156 -46.92 -0.12 21.68
C LEU A 156 -48.19 -0.03 20.85
#